data_2051d319c0fb798f9deb2e99fbe82559
#
_entry.id   2051d319c0fb798f9deb2e99fbe82559
#
_cell.length_a   1.000
_cell.length_b   1.000
_cell.length_c   1.000
_cell.angle_alpha   90.00
_cell.angle_beta   90.00
_cell.angle_gamma   90.00
#
_symmetry.space_group_name_H-M   'P 1'
#
loop_
_entity.id
_entity.type
_entity.pdbx_description
1 polymer ?
#
loop_
_entity_poly.entity_id
_entity_poly.type
_entity_poly.pdbx_seq_one_letter_code
_entity_poly.pdbx_strand_id
1 'polypeptide(L)'
;MFFIGSRIDNATARESFTDLRQLLSLPLAVLVAWLLARTDLPGRSWIEFAFWAAFFLPPFTVTLSWILLLDPEYGLVNTWLAKLPFVGGRPFNIYSFWGIVWVHIITGSLTVKVILLTPAFRNMNASFEEASRVAGAGGLRTALRITVPVMAPAILSVLLLGTMVSLQTFEVEQVLGLPFRFFVFSTTIYDLLVTRVPRYDAATALSVLILAGMLPLVFAQQWLTRGRRYTTVTGQFQSRVHALGAWRAPAMLLALALVLLVLGVPVVFALLGTFMKLFGFFHIPDPWTLGNWTTVLGDEQFLRSLHNTLVLAVSTAIVTIVVHSLIAYIIVRTRYVGRRLLDFVSWLPFTVPGIILGLALLWLFLGVGILRPLYGTTAVLVIAGVIAGMPLGVQIIKSGLMQLGGELEEASRIAGASWWATYRRIVLRLMAPTLLAVGMITFVGAARNIGNFALLTTSANRPLSMLQLDYVAQRKFEEAVVVACIIMFVSLAGALVARLLGLRGGNVG
;
A
#
# COMPACT_ATOMS: atom_id res chain seq x y z
N MET A 1 -34.89 -8.80 -13.40
CA MET A 1 -35.53 -8.00 -12.36
C MET A 1 -34.49 -7.48 -11.35
N PHE A 2 -33.43 -6.79 -11.82
CA PHE A 2 -32.30 -6.29 -10.99
C PHE A 2 -31.87 -4.88 -11.43
N PHE A 3 -32.79 -4.05 -11.94
CA PHE A 3 -32.45 -2.77 -12.58
C PHE A 3 -33.15 -1.53 -11.99
N ILE A 4 -33.75 -1.59 -10.79
CA ILE A 4 -34.47 -0.45 -10.19
C ILE A 4 -33.97 -0.18 -8.76
N GLY A 5 -32.67 -0.17 -8.55
CA GLY A 5 -32.07 0.15 -7.23
C GLY A 5 -30.95 1.18 -7.30
N SER A 6 -30.80 1.94 -8.38
CA SER A 6 -29.51 2.56 -8.73
C SER A 6 -29.18 3.93 -8.10
N ARG A 7 -29.99 4.49 -7.24
CA ARG A 7 -29.67 5.80 -6.61
C ARG A 7 -29.63 5.82 -5.07
N ILE A 8 -30.38 4.95 -4.41
CA ILE A 8 -30.37 4.84 -2.94
C ILE A 8 -29.32 3.81 -2.50
N ASP A 9 -29.06 2.79 -3.33
CA ASP A 9 -28.12 1.71 -3.04
C ASP A 9 -26.62 2.11 -3.08
N ASN A 10 -26.27 3.24 -3.70
CA ASN A 10 -24.87 3.63 -3.86
C ASN A 10 -24.19 4.11 -2.56
N ALA A 11 -24.91 4.71 -1.62
CA ALA A 11 -24.33 5.15 -0.35
C ALA A 11 -24.18 3.96 0.61
N THR A 12 -25.23 3.16 0.78
CA THR A 12 -25.21 1.90 1.56
C THR A 12 -24.27 0.86 0.97
N ALA A 13 -24.18 0.75 -0.35
CA ALA A 13 -23.21 -0.12 -1.01
C ALA A 13 -21.76 0.34 -0.79
N ARG A 14 -21.51 1.64 -0.70
CA ARG A 14 -20.16 2.19 -0.42
C ARG A 14 -19.70 1.95 1.01
N GLU A 15 -20.59 2.12 1.99
CA GLU A 15 -20.32 1.79 3.39
C GLU A 15 -20.11 0.29 3.54
N SER A 16 -21.02 -0.51 3.00
CA SER A 16 -20.91 -1.98 2.98
C SER A 16 -19.64 -2.49 2.30
N PHE A 17 -19.14 -1.77 1.28
CA PHE A 17 -17.90 -2.12 0.56
C PHE A 17 -16.67 -2.06 1.47
N THR A 18 -16.52 -0.97 2.22
CA THR A 18 -15.38 -0.80 3.13
C THR A 18 -15.43 -1.83 4.26
N ASP A 19 -16.60 -2.02 4.86
CA ASP A 19 -16.81 -2.94 5.98
C ASP A 19 -16.60 -4.39 5.56
N LEU A 20 -17.15 -4.80 4.42
CA LEU A 20 -17.05 -6.17 3.93
C LEU A 20 -15.59 -6.55 3.58
N ARG A 21 -14.85 -5.66 2.95
CA ARG A 21 -13.44 -5.86 2.66
C ARG A 21 -12.62 -6.03 3.93
N GLN A 22 -12.90 -5.23 4.96
CA GLN A 22 -12.23 -5.35 6.25
C GLN A 22 -12.63 -6.63 6.98
N LEU A 23 -13.93 -6.97 6.97
CA LEU A 23 -14.48 -8.16 7.61
C LEU A 23 -13.87 -9.45 7.05
N LEU A 24 -13.67 -9.51 5.73
CA LEU A 24 -13.11 -10.69 5.07
C LEU A 24 -11.58 -10.78 5.22
N SER A 25 -10.86 -9.66 5.06
CA SER A 25 -9.39 -9.68 5.05
C SER A 25 -8.76 -9.71 6.44
N LEU A 26 -9.42 -9.17 7.48
CA LEU A 26 -8.85 -9.10 8.83
C LEU A 26 -8.69 -10.46 9.50
N PRO A 27 -9.70 -11.36 9.55
CA PRO A 27 -9.54 -12.68 10.14
C PRO A 27 -8.45 -13.50 9.45
N LEU A 28 -8.40 -13.40 8.11
CA LEU A 28 -7.39 -14.10 7.33
C LEU A 28 -5.99 -13.55 7.60
N ALA A 29 -5.84 -12.23 7.71
CA ALA A 29 -4.57 -11.59 8.06
C ALA A 29 -4.11 -11.93 9.48
N VAL A 30 -5.03 -11.97 10.45
CA VAL A 30 -4.75 -12.38 11.83
C VAL A 30 -4.25 -13.82 11.86
N LEU A 31 -4.92 -14.73 11.14
CA LEU A 31 -4.51 -16.13 11.03
C LEU A 31 -3.11 -16.27 10.43
N VAL A 32 -2.86 -15.63 9.28
CA VAL A 32 -1.57 -15.70 8.59
C VAL A 32 -0.46 -15.08 9.45
N ALA A 33 -0.69 -13.91 10.03
CA ALA A 33 0.29 -13.24 10.89
C ALA A 33 0.62 -14.09 12.14
N TRP A 34 -0.38 -14.76 12.74
CA TRP A 34 -0.17 -15.69 13.83
C TRP A 34 0.64 -16.92 13.39
N LEU A 35 0.30 -17.52 12.22
CA LEU A 35 1.06 -18.65 11.67
C LEU A 35 2.53 -18.26 11.44
N LEU A 36 2.81 -17.11 10.89
CA LEU A 36 4.18 -16.63 10.61
C LEU A 36 4.97 -16.28 11.87
N ALA A 37 4.28 -15.72 12.89
CA ALA A 37 4.95 -15.21 14.07
C ALA A 37 5.11 -16.27 15.20
N ARG A 38 4.13 -17.18 15.35
CA ARG A 38 3.97 -18.00 16.55
C ARG A 38 4.02 -19.51 16.29
N THR A 39 4.21 -19.97 15.05
CA THR A 39 4.20 -21.40 14.75
C THR A 39 5.48 -21.87 14.05
N ASP A 40 5.67 -23.18 14.00
CA ASP A 40 6.76 -23.86 13.28
C ASP A 40 6.47 -24.05 11.79
N LEU A 41 5.74 -23.11 11.17
CA LEU A 41 5.41 -23.14 9.74
C LEU A 41 6.69 -23.22 8.89
N PRO A 42 6.86 -24.24 8.02
CA PRO A 42 8.01 -24.34 7.15
C PRO A 42 8.11 -23.14 6.21
N GLY A 43 9.32 -22.67 5.95
CA GLY A 43 9.54 -21.58 4.99
C GLY A 43 8.92 -20.23 5.39
N ARG A 44 8.54 -20.02 6.66
CA ARG A 44 7.91 -18.78 7.14
C ARG A 44 8.60 -17.49 6.69
N SER A 45 9.94 -17.49 6.64
CA SER A 45 10.71 -16.31 6.19
C SER A 45 10.51 -16.01 4.70
N TRP A 46 10.34 -17.04 3.88
CA TRP A 46 10.04 -16.88 2.45
C TRP A 46 8.60 -16.46 2.22
N ILE A 47 7.65 -16.99 2.99
CA ILE A 47 6.24 -16.59 2.93
C ILE A 47 6.10 -15.13 3.35
N GLU A 48 6.75 -14.73 4.45
CA GLU A 48 6.78 -13.33 4.88
C GLU A 48 7.40 -12.42 3.82
N PHE A 49 8.50 -12.84 3.22
CA PHE A 49 9.11 -12.10 2.10
C PHE A 49 8.16 -11.99 0.90
N ALA A 50 7.40 -13.03 0.59
CA ALA A 50 6.42 -13.01 -0.50
C ALA A 50 5.29 -11.99 -0.23
N PHE A 51 4.83 -11.85 1.02
CA PHE A 51 3.89 -10.80 1.41
C PHE A 51 4.51 -9.40 1.26
N TRP A 52 5.78 -9.22 1.63
CA TRP A 52 6.50 -7.96 1.38
C TRP A 52 6.64 -7.66 -0.11
N ALA A 53 6.98 -8.66 -0.93
CA ALA A 53 7.05 -8.50 -2.38
C ALA A 53 5.68 -8.12 -2.97
N ALA A 54 4.61 -8.79 -2.52
CA ALA A 54 3.24 -8.47 -2.95
C ALA A 54 2.80 -7.04 -2.55
N PHE A 55 3.27 -6.53 -1.40
CA PHE A 55 3.02 -5.13 -1.00
C PHE A 55 3.58 -4.12 -2.01
N PHE A 56 4.69 -4.46 -2.67
CA PHE A 56 5.33 -3.59 -3.66
C PHE A 56 4.71 -3.71 -5.05
N LEU A 57 3.80 -4.65 -5.31
CA LEU A 57 3.09 -4.71 -6.60
C LEU A 57 2.16 -3.50 -6.76
N PRO A 58 2.15 -2.84 -7.96
CA PRO A 58 1.20 -1.78 -8.23
C PRO A 58 -0.23 -2.32 -8.25
N PRO A 59 -1.20 -1.67 -7.57
CA PRO A 59 -2.60 -2.12 -7.56
C PRO A 59 -3.21 -2.23 -8.95
N PHE A 60 -2.83 -1.33 -9.83
CA PHE A 60 -3.28 -1.30 -11.21
C PHE A 60 -2.81 -2.54 -11.98
N THR A 61 -1.54 -2.94 -11.83
CA THR A 61 -0.98 -4.16 -12.44
C THR A 61 -1.71 -5.41 -11.98
N VAL A 62 -1.98 -5.50 -10.67
CA VAL A 62 -2.76 -6.61 -10.08
C VAL A 62 -4.16 -6.64 -10.67
N THR A 63 -4.81 -5.49 -10.82
CA THR A 63 -6.15 -5.39 -11.42
C THR A 63 -6.18 -5.94 -12.85
N LEU A 64 -5.24 -5.53 -13.69
CA LEU A 64 -5.16 -6.03 -15.09
C LEU A 64 -4.92 -7.54 -15.14
N SER A 65 -4.10 -8.08 -14.24
CA SER A 65 -3.86 -9.52 -14.16
C SER A 65 -5.12 -10.31 -13.79
N TRP A 66 -5.94 -9.78 -12.88
CA TRP A 66 -7.21 -10.41 -12.51
C TRP A 66 -8.29 -10.25 -13.57
N ILE A 67 -8.24 -9.20 -14.40
CA ILE A 67 -9.09 -9.08 -15.58
C ILE A 67 -8.82 -10.25 -16.54
N LEU A 68 -7.56 -10.59 -16.83
CA LEU A 68 -7.23 -11.74 -17.69
C LEU A 68 -7.80 -13.06 -17.20
N LEU A 69 -8.04 -13.20 -15.89
CA LEU A 69 -8.56 -14.42 -15.29
C LEU A 69 -10.09 -14.44 -15.22
N LEU A 70 -10.71 -13.32 -14.81
CA LEU A 70 -12.10 -13.29 -14.36
C LEU A 70 -13.00 -12.40 -15.24
N ASP A 71 -12.51 -11.94 -16.39
CA ASP A 71 -13.34 -11.23 -17.36
C ASP A 71 -14.54 -12.10 -17.78
N PRO A 72 -15.77 -11.56 -17.84
CA PRO A 72 -16.96 -12.35 -18.18
C PRO A 72 -16.97 -12.88 -19.60
N GLU A 73 -16.25 -12.26 -20.54
CA GLU A 73 -16.26 -12.65 -21.94
C GLU A 73 -15.09 -13.56 -22.31
N TYR A 74 -13.88 -13.20 -21.92
CA TYR A 74 -12.64 -13.87 -22.33
C TYR A 74 -11.77 -14.37 -21.17
N GLY A 75 -12.17 -14.14 -19.92
CA GLY A 75 -11.38 -14.55 -18.76
C GLY A 75 -11.04 -16.04 -18.76
N LEU A 76 -9.76 -16.34 -18.49
CA LEU A 76 -9.24 -17.70 -18.60
C LEU A 76 -9.99 -18.67 -17.68
N VAL A 77 -10.26 -18.30 -16.44
CA VAL A 77 -10.99 -19.13 -15.47
C VAL A 77 -12.42 -19.37 -15.95
N ASN A 78 -13.12 -18.32 -16.42
CA ASN A 78 -14.46 -18.44 -16.97
C ASN A 78 -14.51 -19.36 -18.20
N THR A 79 -13.53 -19.24 -19.08
CA THR A 79 -13.42 -20.05 -20.29
C THR A 79 -13.17 -21.52 -19.96
N TRP A 80 -12.37 -21.80 -18.92
CA TRP A 80 -12.13 -23.17 -18.44
C TRP A 80 -13.35 -23.75 -17.74
N LEU A 81 -13.99 -22.98 -16.87
CA LEU A 81 -15.19 -23.43 -16.15
C LEU A 81 -16.37 -23.67 -17.07
N ALA A 82 -16.53 -22.87 -18.12
CA ALA A 82 -17.57 -23.07 -19.12
C ALA A 82 -17.48 -24.43 -19.87
N LYS A 83 -16.29 -25.09 -19.85
CA LYS A 83 -16.11 -26.44 -20.42
C LYS A 83 -16.54 -27.55 -19.46
N LEU A 84 -16.80 -27.25 -18.19
CA LEU A 84 -17.23 -28.24 -17.21
C LEU A 84 -18.76 -28.42 -17.29
N PRO A 85 -19.25 -29.67 -17.40
CA PRO A 85 -20.68 -29.93 -17.59
C PRO A 85 -21.58 -29.53 -16.42
N PHE A 86 -20.98 -29.28 -15.27
CA PHE A 86 -21.70 -28.92 -14.03
C PHE A 86 -21.77 -27.40 -13.79
N VAL A 87 -21.08 -26.60 -14.60
CA VAL A 87 -21.02 -25.13 -14.43
C VAL A 87 -21.85 -24.51 -15.55
N GLY A 88 -22.99 -23.94 -15.20
CA GLY A 88 -23.85 -23.25 -16.16
C GLY A 88 -23.30 -21.92 -16.61
N GLY A 89 -22.42 -21.88 -17.62
CA GLY A 89 -21.90 -20.64 -18.19
C GLY A 89 -20.62 -20.10 -17.57
N ARG A 90 -20.49 -18.78 -17.53
CA ARG A 90 -19.30 -18.03 -17.05
C ARG A 90 -19.65 -17.40 -15.69
N PRO A 91 -19.30 -18.04 -14.56
CA PRO A 91 -19.80 -17.65 -13.24
C PRO A 91 -19.18 -16.37 -12.68
N PHE A 92 -17.97 -16.00 -13.12
CA PHE A 92 -17.27 -14.85 -12.58
C PHE A 92 -17.44 -13.60 -13.45
N ASN A 93 -17.61 -12.45 -12.78
CA ASN A 93 -17.58 -11.16 -13.42
C ASN A 93 -16.70 -10.23 -12.57
N ILE A 94 -15.51 -9.90 -13.08
CA ILE A 94 -14.57 -9.01 -12.41
C ILE A 94 -15.11 -7.56 -12.34
N TYR A 95 -15.92 -7.14 -13.32
CA TYR A 95 -16.58 -5.84 -13.36
C TYR A 95 -17.86 -5.86 -12.52
N SER A 96 -17.70 -6.15 -11.26
CA SER A 96 -18.77 -6.25 -10.29
C SER A 96 -18.30 -5.77 -8.91
N PHE A 97 -19.24 -5.51 -8.02
CA PHE A 97 -18.94 -5.20 -6.62
C PHE A 97 -18.01 -6.25 -5.99
N TRP A 98 -18.30 -7.54 -6.18
CA TRP A 98 -17.50 -8.63 -5.65
C TRP A 98 -16.13 -8.75 -6.31
N GLY A 99 -16.02 -8.41 -7.59
CA GLY A 99 -14.72 -8.34 -8.30
C GLY A 99 -13.83 -7.25 -7.71
N ILE A 100 -14.38 -6.06 -7.42
CA ILE A 100 -13.64 -4.98 -6.76
C ILE A 100 -13.21 -5.40 -5.34
N VAL A 101 -14.13 -6.00 -4.55
CA VAL A 101 -13.80 -6.52 -3.20
C VAL A 101 -12.67 -7.55 -3.28
N TRP A 102 -12.75 -8.49 -4.22
CA TRP A 102 -11.73 -9.51 -4.45
C TRP A 102 -10.36 -8.89 -4.73
N VAL A 103 -10.27 -8.01 -5.73
CA VAL A 103 -9.00 -7.36 -6.08
C VAL A 103 -8.41 -6.59 -4.91
N HIS A 104 -9.22 -5.87 -4.13
CA HIS A 104 -8.73 -5.18 -2.94
C HIS A 104 -8.21 -6.10 -1.84
N ILE A 105 -8.87 -7.24 -1.61
CA ILE A 105 -8.38 -8.21 -0.63
C ILE A 105 -7.00 -8.70 -1.04
N ILE A 106 -6.84 -9.07 -2.30
CA ILE A 106 -5.59 -9.63 -2.82
C ILE A 106 -4.48 -8.58 -2.95
N THR A 107 -4.80 -7.35 -3.36
CA THR A 107 -3.78 -6.32 -3.65
C THR A 107 -3.13 -5.77 -2.37
N GLY A 108 -3.90 -5.23 -1.45
CA GLY A 108 -3.32 -4.48 -0.33
C GLY A 108 -3.93 -4.80 1.03
N SER A 109 -5.24 -5.08 1.07
CA SER A 109 -5.95 -5.25 2.34
C SER A 109 -5.40 -6.40 3.18
N LEU A 110 -5.15 -7.57 2.58
CA LEU A 110 -4.59 -8.73 3.27
C LEU A 110 -3.11 -8.49 3.58
N THR A 111 -2.33 -8.12 2.57
CA THR A 111 -0.88 -8.00 2.62
C THR A 111 -0.41 -7.01 3.68
N VAL A 112 -0.97 -5.79 3.70
CA VAL A 112 -0.62 -4.76 4.68
C VAL A 112 -0.94 -5.21 6.10
N LYS A 113 -2.10 -5.84 6.32
CA LYS A 113 -2.47 -6.35 7.65
C LYS A 113 -1.53 -7.45 8.14
N VAL A 114 -1.15 -8.39 7.27
CA VAL A 114 -0.18 -9.44 7.60
C VAL A 114 1.15 -8.81 8.00
N ILE A 115 1.67 -7.85 7.23
CA ILE A 115 2.94 -7.16 7.50
C ILE A 115 2.91 -6.43 8.84
N LEU A 116 1.81 -5.75 9.15
CA LEU A 116 1.69 -4.97 10.40
C LEU A 116 1.43 -5.85 11.63
N LEU A 117 0.67 -6.94 11.49
CA LEU A 117 0.33 -7.81 12.61
C LEU A 117 1.44 -8.82 12.97
N THR A 118 2.24 -9.26 12.00
CA THR A 118 3.29 -10.26 12.25
C THR A 118 4.29 -9.83 13.33
N PRO A 119 4.88 -8.62 13.30
CA PRO A 119 5.75 -8.16 14.39
C PRO A 119 5.02 -8.00 15.71
N ALA A 120 3.76 -7.57 15.70
CA ALA A 120 2.96 -7.43 16.91
C ALA A 120 2.74 -8.79 17.61
N PHE A 121 2.44 -9.85 16.84
CA PHE A 121 2.36 -11.21 17.36
C PHE A 121 3.72 -11.74 17.85
N ARG A 122 4.83 -11.43 17.17
CA ARG A 122 6.18 -11.80 17.64
C ARG A 122 6.52 -11.22 19.00
N ASN A 123 6.12 -9.98 19.23
CA ASN A 123 6.41 -9.24 20.46
C ASN A 123 5.44 -9.54 21.60
N MET A 124 4.43 -10.37 21.39
CA MET A 124 3.49 -10.79 22.46
C MET A 124 4.18 -11.75 23.43
N ASN A 125 4.00 -11.53 24.74
CA ASN A 125 4.56 -12.38 25.78
C ASN A 125 3.95 -13.80 25.72
N ALA A 126 4.81 -14.81 25.63
CA ALA A 126 4.41 -16.22 25.57
C ALA A 126 3.79 -16.74 26.88
N SER A 127 4.07 -16.11 28.02
CA SER A 127 3.60 -16.54 29.33
C SER A 127 2.06 -16.66 29.44
N PHE A 128 1.32 -15.81 28.72
CA PHE A 128 -0.15 -15.89 28.70
C PHE A 128 -0.66 -17.17 28.04
N GLU A 129 -0.01 -17.60 26.95
CA GLU A 129 -0.37 -18.83 26.24
C GLU A 129 0.07 -20.07 27.03
N GLU A 130 1.23 -19.99 27.72
CA GLU A 130 1.74 -21.04 28.57
C GLU A 130 0.83 -21.28 29.80
N ALA A 131 0.43 -20.22 30.47
CA ALA A 131 -0.52 -20.30 31.58
C ALA A 131 -1.86 -20.94 31.17
N SER A 132 -2.35 -20.59 29.98
CA SER A 132 -3.57 -21.18 29.41
C SER A 132 -3.43 -22.70 29.19
N ARG A 133 -2.26 -23.15 28.71
CA ARG A 133 -1.99 -24.59 28.49
C ARG A 133 -1.83 -25.35 29.80
N VAL A 134 -1.12 -24.78 30.75
CA VAL A 134 -1.00 -25.36 32.09
C VAL A 134 -2.39 -25.54 32.72
N ALA A 135 -3.32 -24.62 32.43
CA ALA A 135 -4.72 -24.73 32.84
C ALA A 135 -5.54 -25.72 31.97
N GLY A 136 -4.90 -26.49 31.06
CA GLY A 136 -5.53 -27.54 30.26
C GLY A 136 -6.28 -27.02 29.01
N ALA A 137 -6.11 -25.76 28.60
CA ALA A 137 -6.79 -25.24 27.43
C ALA A 137 -6.10 -25.71 26.13
N GLY A 138 -6.89 -26.21 25.18
CA GLY A 138 -6.41 -26.54 23.83
C GLY A 138 -6.02 -25.30 23.01
N GLY A 139 -5.23 -25.48 21.95
CA GLY A 139 -4.66 -24.39 21.13
C GLY A 139 -5.69 -23.40 20.59
N LEU A 140 -6.83 -23.87 20.05
CA LEU A 140 -7.89 -23.00 19.53
C LEU A 140 -8.55 -22.17 20.64
N ARG A 141 -8.79 -22.77 21.80
CA ARG A 141 -9.35 -22.06 22.96
C ARG A 141 -8.39 -21.00 23.49
N THR A 142 -7.09 -21.30 23.53
CA THR A 142 -6.03 -20.34 23.88
C THR A 142 -6.00 -19.20 22.86
N ALA A 143 -6.02 -19.51 21.57
CA ALA A 143 -6.01 -18.49 20.52
C ALA A 143 -7.20 -17.53 20.64
N LEU A 144 -8.43 -18.04 20.76
CA LEU A 144 -9.65 -17.23 20.79
C LEU A 144 -9.87 -16.49 22.12
N ARG A 145 -9.49 -17.09 23.28
CA ARG A 145 -9.77 -16.52 24.60
C ARG A 145 -8.60 -15.74 25.20
N ILE A 146 -7.38 -15.95 24.73
CA ILE A 146 -6.18 -15.30 25.25
C ILE A 146 -5.46 -14.50 24.16
N THR A 147 -4.99 -15.18 23.10
CA THR A 147 -4.13 -14.53 22.09
C THR A 147 -4.85 -13.39 21.37
N VAL A 148 -6.06 -13.62 20.83
CA VAL A 148 -6.83 -12.61 20.10
C VAL A 148 -7.24 -11.44 21.01
N PRO A 149 -7.79 -11.63 22.23
CA PRO A 149 -8.09 -10.52 23.13
C PRO A 149 -6.87 -9.71 23.57
N VAL A 150 -5.73 -10.35 23.84
CA VAL A 150 -4.49 -9.65 24.17
C VAL A 150 -4.01 -8.82 22.99
N MET A 151 -4.17 -9.34 21.77
CA MET A 151 -3.81 -8.66 20.53
C MET A 151 -4.89 -7.68 20.01
N ALA A 152 -6.07 -7.62 20.64
CA ALA A 152 -7.17 -6.78 20.20
C ALA A 152 -6.78 -5.31 19.93
N PRO A 153 -5.93 -4.67 20.75
CA PRO A 153 -5.52 -3.30 20.46
C PRO A 153 -4.72 -3.14 19.16
N ALA A 154 -3.82 -4.09 18.86
CA ALA A 154 -3.06 -4.09 17.62
C ALA A 154 -3.99 -4.39 16.42
N ILE A 155 -4.89 -5.36 16.59
CA ILE A 155 -5.89 -5.73 15.59
C ILE A 155 -6.82 -4.55 15.28
N LEU A 156 -7.34 -3.86 16.31
CA LEU A 156 -8.18 -2.67 16.14
C LEU A 156 -7.43 -1.51 15.48
N SER A 157 -6.16 -1.30 15.84
CA SER A 157 -5.32 -0.27 15.19
C SER A 157 -5.15 -0.56 13.70
N VAL A 158 -4.88 -1.81 13.33
CA VAL A 158 -4.73 -2.22 11.93
C VAL A 158 -6.08 -2.18 11.19
N LEU A 159 -7.19 -2.49 11.85
CA LEU A 159 -8.53 -2.34 11.31
C LEU A 159 -8.83 -0.88 10.96
N LEU A 160 -8.61 0.06 11.89
CA LEU A 160 -8.83 1.48 11.67
C LEU A 160 -7.94 2.03 10.54
N LEU A 161 -6.65 1.68 10.54
CA LEU A 161 -5.75 2.04 9.44
C LEU A 161 -6.26 1.50 8.10
N GLY A 162 -6.69 0.23 8.08
CA GLY A 162 -7.27 -0.38 6.89
C GLY A 162 -8.54 0.31 6.42
N THR A 163 -9.43 0.74 7.34
CA THR A 163 -10.64 1.50 7.01
C THR A 163 -10.28 2.85 6.41
N MET A 164 -9.33 3.58 6.99
CA MET A 164 -8.87 4.86 6.44
C MET A 164 -8.29 4.73 5.03
N VAL A 165 -7.43 3.73 4.79
CA VAL A 165 -6.89 3.43 3.46
C VAL A 165 -8.01 3.01 2.49
N SER A 166 -9.02 2.29 2.98
CA SER A 166 -10.15 1.85 2.18
C SER A 166 -10.98 2.99 1.60
N LEU A 167 -11.10 4.10 2.33
CA LEU A 167 -11.83 5.28 1.88
C LEU A 167 -11.05 6.14 0.87
N GLN A 168 -9.75 5.84 0.69
CA GLN A 168 -8.86 6.60 -0.19
C GLN A 168 -8.59 5.92 -1.52
N THR A 169 -9.15 4.73 -1.76
CA THR A 169 -8.89 3.95 -2.96
C THR A 169 -9.38 4.66 -4.21
N PHE A 170 -8.65 4.48 -5.32
CA PHE A 170 -8.92 5.12 -6.60
C PHE A 170 -8.70 4.17 -7.78
N GLU A 171 -7.54 3.50 -7.81
CA GLU A 171 -7.02 2.84 -9.01
C GLU A 171 -7.88 1.65 -9.46
N VAL A 172 -8.29 0.79 -8.52
CA VAL A 172 -9.07 -0.42 -8.80
C VAL A 172 -10.47 -0.04 -9.26
N GLU A 173 -11.11 0.90 -8.57
CA GLU A 173 -12.45 1.39 -8.87
C GLU A 173 -12.49 2.17 -10.19
N GLN A 174 -11.41 2.87 -10.53
CA GLN A 174 -11.30 3.56 -11.80
C GLN A 174 -11.31 2.60 -12.99
N VAL A 175 -10.71 1.41 -12.82
CA VAL A 175 -10.65 0.40 -13.88
C VAL A 175 -11.88 -0.51 -13.88
N LEU A 176 -12.23 -1.07 -12.73
CA LEU A 176 -13.29 -2.08 -12.64
C LEU A 176 -14.67 -1.49 -12.43
N GLY A 177 -14.78 -0.34 -11.78
CA GLY A 177 -16.07 0.28 -11.43
C GLY A 177 -16.71 1.04 -12.59
N LEU A 178 -15.90 1.65 -13.46
CA LEU A 178 -16.38 2.46 -14.57
C LEU A 178 -17.36 1.73 -15.50
N PRO A 179 -17.13 0.47 -15.91
CA PRO A 179 -18.03 -0.26 -16.82
C PRO A 179 -19.45 -0.45 -16.29
N PHE A 180 -19.64 -0.58 -14.97
CA PHE A 180 -20.96 -0.73 -14.34
C PHE A 180 -21.37 0.48 -13.47
N ARG A 181 -20.71 1.64 -13.69
CA ARG A 181 -21.00 2.93 -13.04
C ARG A 181 -20.93 2.90 -11.52
N PHE A 182 -20.01 2.13 -10.98
CA PHE A 182 -19.72 2.11 -9.56
C PHE A 182 -18.60 3.12 -9.27
N PHE A 183 -18.94 4.21 -8.58
CA PHE A 183 -17.99 5.25 -8.22
C PHE A 183 -17.82 5.31 -6.70
N VAL A 184 -16.60 5.37 -6.25
CA VAL A 184 -16.23 5.74 -4.88
C VAL A 184 -15.95 7.24 -4.81
N PHE A 185 -15.72 7.77 -3.62
CA PHE A 185 -15.48 9.20 -3.44
C PHE A 185 -14.35 9.72 -4.33
N SER A 186 -13.20 9.03 -4.33
CA SER A 186 -12.03 9.45 -5.11
C SER A 186 -12.28 9.46 -6.61
N THR A 187 -12.96 8.43 -7.14
CA THR A 187 -13.30 8.38 -8.57
C THR A 187 -14.40 9.38 -8.94
N THR A 188 -15.34 9.66 -8.03
CA THR A 188 -16.35 10.71 -8.23
C THR A 188 -15.71 12.10 -8.32
N ILE A 189 -14.75 12.42 -7.42
CA ILE A 189 -14.04 13.70 -7.46
C ILE A 189 -13.25 13.82 -8.76
N TYR A 190 -12.55 12.76 -9.16
CA TYR A 190 -11.80 12.73 -10.42
C TYR A 190 -12.72 12.96 -11.63
N ASP A 191 -13.85 12.24 -11.71
CA ASP A 191 -14.82 12.38 -12.79
C ASP A 191 -15.38 13.80 -12.89
N LEU A 192 -15.72 14.44 -11.76
CA LEU A 192 -16.18 15.82 -11.71
C LEU A 192 -15.17 16.83 -12.28
N LEU A 193 -13.87 16.51 -12.24
CA LEU A 193 -12.79 17.42 -12.67
C LEU A 193 -12.35 17.17 -14.11
N VAL A 194 -12.50 15.93 -14.64
CA VAL A 194 -12.01 15.52 -15.98
C VAL A 194 -13.11 15.61 -17.05
N THR A 195 -14.36 15.87 -16.66
CA THR A 195 -15.46 16.09 -17.62
C THR A 195 -15.25 17.34 -18.47
N ARG A 196 -15.96 17.44 -19.62
CA ARG A 196 -15.84 18.58 -20.54
C ARG A 196 -16.04 19.95 -19.88
N VAL A 197 -16.87 20.02 -18.85
CA VAL A 197 -17.10 21.20 -18.00
C VAL A 197 -16.76 20.82 -16.56
N PRO A 198 -15.52 21.10 -16.11
CA PRO A 198 -15.10 20.73 -14.75
C PRO A 198 -15.97 21.40 -13.68
N ARG A 199 -16.43 20.60 -12.72
CA ARG A 199 -17.26 21.07 -11.60
C ARG A 199 -16.40 21.16 -10.34
N TYR A 200 -15.55 22.18 -10.30
CA TYR A 200 -14.64 22.42 -9.16
C TYR A 200 -15.37 22.65 -7.84
N ASP A 201 -16.53 23.32 -7.89
CA ASP A 201 -17.41 23.56 -6.76
C ASP A 201 -17.86 22.26 -6.08
N ALA A 202 -18.42 21.35 -6.86
CA ALA A 202 -18.90 20.06 -6.39
C ALA A 202 -17.74 19.15 -5.91
N ALA A 203 -16.62 19.13 -6.65
CA ALA A 203 -15.43 18.35 -6.28
C ALA A 203 -14.86 18.85 -4.94
N THR A 204 -14.77 20.18 -4.74
CA THR A 204 -14.27 20.77 -3.49
C THR A 204 -15.23 20.51 -2.33
N ALA A 205 -16.55 20.69 -2.51
CA ALA A 205 -17.53 20.40 -1.48
C ALA A 205 -17.48 18.94 -1.02
N LEU A 206 -17.40 18.00 -1.98
CA LEU A 206 -17.27 16.57 -1.69
C LEU A 206 -15.95 16.26 -0.97
N SER A 207 -14.84 16.90 -1.36
CA SER A 207 -13.53 16.76 -0.71
C SER A 207 -13.58 17.21 0.76
N VAL A 208 -14.19 18.36 1.05
CA VAL A 208 -14.35 18.85 2.43
C VAL A 208 -15.21 17.92 3.27
N LEU A 209 -16.30 17.39 2.70
CA LEU A 209 -17.18 16.45 3.39
C LEU A 209 -16.44 15.16 3.78
N ILE A 210 -15.62 14.62 2.87
CA ILE A 210 -14.83 13.41 3.15
C ILE A 210 -13.79 13.68 4.22
N LEU A 211 -13.07 14.80 4.13
CA LEU A 211 -12.07 15.18 5.14
C LEU A 211 -12.71 15.32 6.52
N ALA A 212 -13.88 15.96 6.60
CA ALA A 212 -14.64 16.07 7.84
C ALA A 212 -15.02 14.69 8.40
N GLY A 213 -15.46 13.76 7.54
CA GLY A 213 -15.80 12.39 7.93
C GLY A 213 -14.59 11.55 8.36
N MET A 214 -13.39 11.86 7.84
CA MET A 214 -12.15 11.14 8.22
C MET A 214 -11.54 11.61 9.55
N LEU A 215 -11.76 12.86 9.96
CA LEU A 215 -11.22 13.39 11.20
C LEU A 215 -11.55 12.54 12.45
N PRO A 216 -12.80 12.08 12.68
CA PRO A 216 -13.13 11.21 13.81
C PRO A 216 -12.33 9.91 13.82
N LEU A 217 -12.09 9.30 12.64
CA LEU A 217 -11.30 8.07 12.52
C LEU A 217 -9.84 8.29 12.94
N VAL A 218 -9.27 9.45 12.59
CA VAL A 218 -7.92 9.84 13.02
C VAL A 218 -7.85 10.02 14.52
N PHE A 219 -8.82 10.71 15.11
CA PHE A 219 -8.86 10.88 16.56
C PHE A 219 -9.03 9.54 17.28
N ALA A 220 -9.88 8.66 16.77
CA ALA A 220 -10.05 7.30 17.30
C ALA A 220 -8.73 6.51 17.20
N GLN A 221 -8.04 6.55 16.06
CA GLN A 221 -6.75 5.91 15.86
C GLN A 221 -5.71 6.43 16.85
N GLN A 222 -5.58 7.76 16.99
CA GLN A 222 -4.64 8.36 17.92
C GLN A 222 -4.99 8.05 19.39
N TRP A 223 -6.28 8.03 19.73
CA TRP A 223 -6.73 7.67 21.08
C TRP A 223 -6.37 6.22 21.43
N LEU A 224 -6.60 5.28 20.50
CA LEU A 224 -6.22 3.88 20.69
C LEU A 224 -4.71 3.67 20.82
N THR A 225 -3.89 4.51 20.15
CA THR A 225 -2.44 4.38 20.20
C THR A 225 -1.78 5.16 21.33
N ARG A 226 -2.40 6.23 21.86
CA ARG A 226 -1.83 7.10 22.91
C ARG A 226 -1.70 6.43 24.29
N GLY A 227 -2.55 5.51 24.65
CA GLY A 227 -2.60 4.93 26.01
C GLY A 227 -1.71 3.71 26.22
N ARG A 228 -1.14 3.17 25.17
CA ARG A 228 -0.51 1.85 25.21
C ARG A 228 0.92 1.95 24.68
N ARG A 229 1.78 2.45 25.58
CA ARG A 229 3.20 2.12 25.49
C ARG A 229 3.24 0.59 25.56
N TYR A 230 3.44 -0.08 24.44
CA TYR A 230 3.90 -1.46 24.42
C TYR A 230 5.34 -1.49 24.95
N THR A 231 5.56 -0.91 26.14
CA THR A 231 6.72 -1.16 26.94
C THR A 231 6.50 -2.58 27.44
N THR A 232 6.97 -3.51 26.68
CA THR A 232 7.35 -4.78 27.21
C THR A 232 8.43 -4.50 28.24
N VAL A 233 7.97 -4.44 29.48
CA VAL A 233 8.83 -4.39 30.64
C VAL A 233 9.79 -5.57 30.52
N THR A 234 11.06 -5.26 30.34
CA THR A 234 12.21 -6.07 30.75
C THR A 234 11.94 -7.54 30.97
N GLY A 235 12.33 -8.36 30.03
CA GLY A 235 12.36 -9.80 30.21
C GLY A 235 12.65 -10.44 28.86
N GLN A 236 13.58 -11.36 28.83
CA GLN A 236 13.95 -12.14 27.67
C GLN A 236 12.70 -12.60 26.93
N PHE A 237 12.48 -12.03 25.73
CA PHE A 237 11.39 -12.46 24.86
C PHE A 237 11.69 -13.86 24.35
N GLN A 238 11.27 -14.87 25.09
CA GLN A 238 11.18 -16.22 24.55
C GLN A 238 9.93 -16.28 23.67
N SER A 239 10.09 -16.01 22.38
CA SER A 239 9.08 -16.36 21.41
C SER A 239 9.03 -17.87 21.27
N ARG A 240 8.25 -18.54 22.09
CA ARG A 240 8.08 -20.00 21.95
C ARG A 240 7.22 -20.27 20.72
N VAL A 241 7.77 -21.08 19.82
CA VAL A 241 7.11 -21.49 18.58
C VAL A 241 6.16 -22.63 18.88
N HIS A 242 4.90 -22.52 18.45
CA HIS A 242 3.92 -23.60 18.59
C HIS A 242 4.10 -24.63 17.49
N ALA A 243 4.25 -25.90 17.88
CA ALA A 243 4.24 -27.00 16.93
C ALA A 243 2.82 -27.19 16.36
N LEU A 244 2.68 -27.12 15.06
CA LEU A 244 1.41 -27.30 14.34
C LEU A 244 0.99 -28.78 14.28
N GLY A 245 1.91 -29.73 14.46
CA GLY A 245 1.60 -31.17 14.37
C GLY A 245 0.91 -31.52 13.05
N ALA A 246 -0.26 -32.15 13.12
CA ALA A 246 -1.04 -32.55 11.94
C ALA A 246 -1.54 -31.34 11.11
N TRP A 247 -1.64 -30.15 11.70
CA TRP A 247 -2.08 -28.93 11.00
C TRP A 247 -0.96 -28.28 10.18
N ARG A 248 0.26 -28.81 10.23
CA ARG A 248 1.40 -28.23 9.51
C ARG A 248 1.22 -28.21 7.99
N ALA A 249 0.74 -29.31 7.41
CA ALA A 249 0.48 -29.40 5.96
C ALA A 249 -0.70 -28.52 5.52
N PRO A 250 -1.88 -28.54 6.16
CA PRO A 250 -2.98 -27.62 5.83
C PRO A 250 -2.59 -26.14 5.97
N ALA A 251 -1.87 -25.76 7.02
CA ALA A 251 -1.41 -24.39 7.22
C ALA A 251 -0.41 -23.94 6.12
N MET A 252 0.48 -24.84 5.72
CA MET A 252 1.43 -24.58 4.62
C MET A 252 0.70 -24.42 3.29
N LEU A 253 -0.26 -25.29 2.98
CA LEU A 253 -1.05 -25.19 1.76
C LEU A 253 -1.85 -23.88 1.72
N LEU A 254 -2.48 -23.48 2.82
CA LEU A 254 -3.17 -22.20 2.92
C LEU A 254 -2.21 -21.02 2.68
N ALA A 255 -1.06 -21.02 3.35
CA ALA A 255 -0.08 -19.95 3.20
C ALA A 255 0.47 -19.84 1.77
N LEU A 256 0.78 -20.98 1.15
CA LEU A 256 1.22 -21.04 -0.26
C LEU A 256 0.12 -20.62 -1.23
N ALA A 257 -1.12 -21.05 -1.02
CA ALA A 257 -2.26 -20.63 -1.83
C ALA A 257 -2.45 -19.10 -1.76
N LEU A 258 -2.36 -18.51 -0.57
CA LEU A 258 -2.44 -17.07 -0.41
C LEU A 258 -1.27 -16.34 -1.08
N VAL A 259 -0.03 -16.83 -0.95
CA VAL A 259 1.13 -16.28 -1.66
C VAL A 259 0.93 -16.37 -3.17
N LEU A 260 0.43 -17.50 -3.67
CA LEU A 260 0.14 -17.66 -5.09
C LEU A 260 -0.91 -16.61 -5.55
N LEU A 261 -1.96 -16.40 -4.78
CA LEU A 261 -3.03 -15.44 -5.12
C LEU A 261 -2.56 -13.98 -5.05
N VAL A 262 -1.76 -13.59 -4.03
CA VAL A 262 -1.35 -12.19 -3.84
C VAL A 262 -0.12 -11.79 -4.66
N LEU A 263 0.73 -12.75 -5.02
CA LEU A 263 2.00 -12.50 -5.72
C LEU A 263 2.11 -13.29 -7.02
N GLY A 264 1.96 -14.61 -6.97
CA GLY A 264 2.22 -15.50 -8.10
C GLY A 264 1.30 -15.22 -9.28
N VAL A 265 -0.01 -15.23 -9.05
CA VAL A 265 -1.02 -14.96 -10.08
C VAL A 265 -0.84 -13.56 -10.69
N PRO A 266 -0.77 -12.46 -9.92
CA PRO A 266 -0.57 -11.14 -10.50
C PRO A 266 0.70 -11.02 -11.34
N VAL A 267 1.82 -11.56 -10.88
CA VAL A 267 3.10 -11.48 -11.61
C VAL A 267 3.04 -12.29 -12.91
N VAL A 268 2.57 -13.54 -12.84
CA VAL A 268 2.52 -14.43 -14.01
C VAL A 268 1.57 -13.88 -15.07
N PHE A 269 0.36 -13.45 -14.68
CA PHE A 269 -0.63 -12.97 -15.64
C PHE A 269 -0.34 -11.56 -16.16
N ALA A 270 0.32 -10.70 -15.36
CA ALA A 270 0.86 -9.46 -15.89
C ALA A 270 1.89 -9.74 -16.99
N LEU A 271 2.85 -10.64 -16.75
CA LEU A 271 3.84 -11.02 -17.76
C LEU A 271 3.21 -11.65 -19.00
N LEU A 272 2.30 -12.60 -18.83
CA LEU A 272 1.59 -13.23 -19.97
C LEU A 272 0.83 -12.19 -20.80
N GLY A 273 0.16 -11.23 -20.15
CA GLY A 273 -0.57 -10.18 -20.84
C GLY A 273 0.30 -9.31 -21.75
N THR A 274 1.59 -9.14 -21.44
CA THR A 274 2.51 -8.36 -22.30
C THR A 274 2.81 -9.00 -23.64
N PHE A 275 2.66 -10.33 -23.73
CA PHE A 275 2.92 -11.09 -24.94
C PHE A 275 1.65 -11.40 -25.78
N MET A 276 0.47 -10.95 -25.35
CA MET A 276 -0.77 -11.21 -26.06
C MET A 276 -0.97 -10.24 -27.22
N LYS A 277 -1.36 -10.74 -28.40
CA LYS A 277 -1.74 -9.89 -29.55
C LYS A 277 -3.03 -9.12 -29.27
N LEU A 278 -3.96 -9.75 -28.55
CA LEU A 278 -5.20 -9.16 -28.13
C LEU A 278 -5.41 -9.51 -26.65
N PHE A 279 -5.50 -8.52 -25.80
CA PHE A 279 -5.54 -8.70 -24.36
C PHE A 279 -6.71 -9.58 -23.91
N GLY A 280 -6.41 -10.71 -23.30
CA GLY A 280 -7.40 -11.68 -22.79
C GLY A 280 -7.82 -12.77 -23.78
N PHE A 281 -7.53 -12.65 -25.06
CA PHE A 281 -7.95 -13.61 -26.08
C PHE A 281 -6.92 -14.73 -26.27
N PHE A 282 -7.01 -15.77 -25.44
CA PHE A 282 -6.11 -16.94 -25.48
C PHE A 282 -6.35 -17.92 -26.63
N HIS A 283 -7.50 -17.84 -27.30
CA HIS A 283 -7.97 -18.84 -28.27
C HIS A 283 -7.94 -18.36 -29.74
N ILE A 284 -7.32 -17.22 -30.00
CA ILE A 284 -7.12 -16.76 -31.38
C ILE A 284 -5.93 -17.49 -32.04
N PRO A 285 -5.88 -17.60 -33.36
CA PRO A 285 -4.69 -18.09 -34.06
C PRO A 285 -3.47 -17.24 -33.70
N ASP A 286 -2.37 -17.89 -33.29
CA ASP A 286 -1.12 -17.21 -32.87
C ASP A 286 -1.35 -16.06 -31.83
N PRO A 287 -1.78 -16.37 -30.60
CA PRO A 287 -2.14 -15.34 -29.63
C PRO A 287 -0.93 -14.54 -29.09
N TRP A 288 0.28 -14.97 -29.39
CA TRP A 288 1.51 -14.43 -28.80
C TRP A 288 2.26 -13.50 -29.75
N THR A 289 2.83 -12.43 -29.20
CA THR A 289 3.65 -11.45 -29.94
C THR A 289 4.66 -10.76 -29.00
N LEU A 290 5.78 -10.33 -29.57
CA LEU A 290 6.69 -9.38 -28.95
C LEU A 290 6.43 -7.93 -29.40
N GLY A 291 5.46 -7.75 -30.32
CA GLY A 291 5.13 -6.46 -30.90
C GLY A 291 4.79 -5.38 -29.87
N ASN A 292 4.09 -5.74 -28.78
CA ASN A 292 3.74 -4.78 -27.72
C ASN A 292 4.98 -4.17 -27.06
N TRP A 293 6.00 -5.02 -26.81
CA TRP A 293 7.28 -4.54 -26.25
C TRP A 293 8.02 -3.61 -27.22
N THR A 294 8.09 -3.98 -28.50
CA THR A 294 8.76 -3.14 -29.51
C THR A 294 8.02 -1.81 -29.71
N THR A 295 6.69 -1.83 -29.70
CA THR A 295 5.86 -0.61 -29.80
C THR A 295 6.09 0.30 -28.59
N VAL A 296 5.98 -0.21 -27.37
CA VAL A 296 6.15 0.60 -26.15
C VAL A 296 7.58 1.11 -25.98
N LEU A 297 8.59 0.24 -26.19
CA LEU A 297 9.99 0.66 -26.04
C LEU A 297 10.45 1.62 -27.13
N GLY A 298 9.80 1.63 -28.30
CA GLY A 298 10.03 2.59 -29.39
C GLY A 298 9.26 3.89 -29.26
N ASP A 299 8.31 3.98 -28.33
CA ASP A 299 7.50 5.20 -28.12
C ASP A 299 8.29 6.26 -27.33
N GLU A 300 8.47 7.43 -27.95
CA GLU A 300 9.14 8.57 -27.32
C GLU A 300 8.43 9.03 -26.03
N GLN A 301 7.11 8.94 -25.98
CA GLN A 301 6.33 9.31 -24.80
C GLN A 301 6.62 8.34 -23.64
N PHE A 302 6.77 7.04 -23.94
CA PHE A 302 7.18 6.04 -22.94
C PHE A 302 8.58 6.35 -22.39
N LEU A 303 9.56 6.62 -23.25
CA LEU A 303 10.93 6.91 -22.81
C LEU A 303 11.00 8.17 -21.94
N ARG A 304 10.27 9.23 -22.31
CA ARG A 304 10.13 10.44 -21.48
C ARG A 304 9.45 10.12 -20.12
N SER A 305 8.38 9.34 -20.15
CA SER A 305 7.66 8.95 -18.91
C SER A 305 8.51 8.06 -18.00
N LEU A 306 9.33 7.18 -18.56
CA LEU A 306 10.29 6.37 -17.81
C LEU A 306 11.34 7.27 -17.12
N HIS A 307 11.94 8.19 -17.86
CA HIS A 307 12.87 9.19 -17.32
C HIS A 307 12.21 10.00 -16.19
N ASN A 308 11.02 10.54 -16.43
CA ASN A 308 10.26 11.31 -15.45
C ASN A 308 9.96 10.48 -14.18
N THR A 309 9.62 9.20 -14.33
CA THR A 309 9.37 8.31 -13.22
C THR A 309 10.61 8.07 -12.36
N LEU A 310 11.76 7.84 -13.01
CA LEU A 310 13.01 7.61 -12.27
C LEU A 310 13.46 8.89 -11.55
N VAL A 311 13.41 10.05 -12.22
CA VAL A 311 13.73 11.35 -11.61
C VAL A 311 12.78 11.63 -10.45
N LEU A 312 11.47 11.43 -10.64
CA LEU A 312 10.45 11.62 -9.60
C LEU A 312 10.71 10.72 -8.40
N ALA A 313 10.90 9.42 -8.63
CA ALA A 313 11.06 8.44 -7.55
C ALA A 313 12.34 8.67 -6.74
N VAL A 314 13.47 8.92 -7.42
CA VAL A 314 14.76 9.21 -6.76
C VAL A 314 14.69 10.53 -6.00
N SER A 315 14.19 11.60 -6.63
CA SER A 315 14.08 12.91 -5.99
C SER A 315 13.14 12.87 -4.77
N THR A 316 11.99 12.19 -4.91
CA THR A 316 11.05 12.00 -3.79
C THR A 316 11.71 11.25 -2.64
N ALA A 317 12.44 10.16 -2.91
CA ALA A 317 13.14 9.39 -1.88
C ALA A 317 14.19 10.23 -1.14
N ILE A 318 15.02 11.00 -1.87
CA ILE A 318 16.06 11.82 -1.28
C ILE A 318 15.44 12.95 -0.43
N VAL A 319 14.47 13.69 -0.98
CA VAL A 319 13.80 14.78 -0.27
C VAL A 319 13.05 14.25 0.96
N THR A 320 12.41 13.10 0.85
CA THR A 320 11.75 12.42 1.97
C THR A 320 12.73 12.09 3.09
N ILE A 321 13.87 11.46 2.77
CA ILE A 321 14.89 11.14 3.79
C ILE A 321 15.30 12.42 4.54
N VAL A 322 15.57 13.50 3.84
CA VAL A 322 16.00 14.78 4.45
C VAL A 322 14.88 15.38 5.30
N VAL A 323 13.71 15.60 4.68
CA VAL A 323 12.59 16.32 5.34
C VAL A 323 12.03 15.52 6.52
N HIS A 324 11.75 14.22 6.33
CA HIS A 324 11.14 13.41 7.37
C HIS A 324 12.12 13.13 8.52
N SER A 325 13.44 13.00 8.25
CA SER A 325 14.41 12.85 9.33
C SER A 325 14.56 14.12 10.18
N LEU A 326 14.51 15.29 9.57
CA LEU A 326 14.50 16.56 10.30
C LEU A 326 13.22 16.72 11.14
N ILE A 327 12.05 16.42 10.56
CA ILE A 327 10.77 16.46 11.29
C ILE A 327 10.81 15.50 12.49
N ALA A 328 11.20 14.25 12.26
CA ALA A 328 11.29 13.24 13.32
C ALA A 328 12.31 13.66 14.41
N TYR A 329 13.44 14.22 14.01
CA TYR A 329 14.45 14.74 14.95
C TYR A 329 13.88 15.87 15.82
N ILE A 330 13.17 16.85 15.23
CA ILE A 330 12.53 17.93 15.98
C ILE A 330 11.53 17.37 16.99
N ILE A 331 10.71 16.40 16.58
CA ILE A 331 9.69 15.80 17.44
C ILE A 331 10.32 15.07 18.65
N VAL A 332 11.40 14.30 18.42
CA VAL A 332 11.97 13.39 19.44
C VAL A 332 13.04 14.09 20.30
N ARG A 333 13.93 14.86 19.67
CA ARG A 333 15.18 15.35 20.29
C ARG A 333 15.12 16.80 20.75
N THR A 334 14.11 17.56 20.32
CA THR A 334 14.05 18.98 20.70
C THR A 334 12.95 19.27 21.74
N ARG A 335 13.08 20.38 22.42
CA ARG A 335 12.08 20.96 23.34
C ARG A 335 11.21 22.01 22.64
N TYR A 336 11.15 21.99 21.30
CA TYR A 336 10.36 22.94 20.53
C TYR A 336 8.87 22.90 20.95
N VAL A 337 8.28 24.05 21.19
CA VAL A 337 6.89 24.16 21.68
C VAL A 337 5.90 23.54 20.69
N GLY A 338 6.13 23.72 19.39
CA GLY A 338 5.28 23.19 18.32
C GLY A 338 5.48 21.70 17.98
N ARG A 339 6.36 20.95 18.69
CA ARG A 339 6.65 19.55 18.36
C ARG A 339 5.43 18.63 18.36
N ARG A 340 4.46 18.89 19.27
CA ARG A 340 3.21 18.10 19.32
C ARG A 340 2.31 18.39 18.12
N LEU A 341 2.25 19.66 17.73
CA LEU A 341 1.53 20.05 16.52
C LEU A 341 2.19 19.46 15.27
N LEU A 342 3.52 19.50 15.18
CA LEU A 342 4.27 18.92 14.07
C LEU A 342 4.06 17.41 13.97
N ASP A 343 4.06 16.69 15.11
CA ASP A 343 3.73 15.26 15.17
C ASP A 343 2.29 14.99 14.68
N PHE A 344 1.33 15.80 15.10
CA PHE A 344 -0.05 15.71 14.64
C PHE A 344 -0.18 16.00 13.13
N VAL A 345 0.41 17.10 12.66
CA VAL A 345 0.39 17.48 11.24
C VAL A 345 1.03 16.42 10.35
N SER A 346 2.09 15.73 10.84
CA SER A 346 2.71 14.65 10.08
C SER A 346 1.80 13.44 9.82
N TRP A 347 0.71 13.28 10.59
CA TRP A 347 -0.31 12.27 10.40
C TRP A 347 -1.43 12.69 9.44
N LEU A 348 -1.67 14.00 9.27
CA LEU A 348 -2.79 14.50 8.47
C LEU A 348 -2.83 13.95 7.03
N PRO A 349 -1.71 13.82 6.29
CA PRO A 349 -1.76 13.30 4.93
C PRO A 349 -2.30 11.88 4.84
N PHE A 350 -2.26 11.09 5.94
CA PHE A 350 -2.88 9.77 5.99
C PHE A 350 -4.41 9.80 5.96
N THR A 351 -5.00 10.97 6.15
CA THR A 351 -6.46 11.16 6.14
C THR A 351 -6.98 11.76 4.84
N VAL A 352 -6.05 12.22 4.00
CA VAL A 352 -6.38 12.91 2.76
C VAL A 352 -6.26 11.94 1.60
N PRO A 353 -7.37 11.57 0.93
CA PRO A 353 -7.30 10.82 -0.31
C PRO A 353 -6.38 11.48 -1.32
N GLY A 354 -5.60 10.66 -2.05
CA GLY A 354 -4.57 11.18 -2.96
C GLY A 354 -5.09 12.19 -3.99
N ILE A 355 -6.28 11.94 -4.53
CA ILE A 355 -6.92 12.85 -5.48
C ILE A 355 -7.24 14.21 -4.85
N ILE A 356 -7.62 14.25 -3.57
CA ILE A 356 -7.90 15.49 -2.83
C ILE A 356 -6.60 16.23 -2.55
N LEU A 357 -5.52 15.51 -2.19
CA LEU A 357 -4.20 16.12 -2.04
C LEU A 357 -3.74 16.74 -3.37
N GLY A 358 -3.93 16.02 -4.48
CA GLY A 358 -3.65 16.55 -5.82
C GLY A 358 -4.44 17.82 -6.13
N LEU A 359 -5.75 17.84 -5.82
CA LEU A 359 -6.61 19.02 -6.01
C LEU A 359 -6.16 20.21 -5.15
N ALA A 360 -5.87 19.97 -3.86
CA ALA A 360 -5.40 21.03 -2.96
C ALA A 360 -4.09 21.65 -3.42
N LEU A 361 -3.14 20.82 -3.85
CA LEU A 361 -1.87 21.29 -4.40
C LEU A 361 -2.06 22.02 -5.74
N LEU A 362 -2.96 21.54 -6.62
CA LEU A 362 -3.32 22.22 -7.85
C LEU A 362 -3.79 23.66 -7.56
N TRP A 363 -4.73 23.82 -6.62
CA TRP A 363 -5.23 25.13 -6.19
C TRP A 363 -4.12 25.99 -5.60
N LEU A 364 -3.24 25.42 -4.78
CA LEU A 364 -2.12 26.12 -4.16
C LEU A 364 -1.15 26.66 -5.23
N PHE A 365 -0.73 25.80 -6.14
CA PHE A 365 0.27 26.18 -7.18
C PHE A 365 -0.28 27.12 -8.25
N LEU A 366 -1.56 27.04 -8.57
CA LEU A 366 -2.18 27.96 -9.53
C LEU A 366 -2.65 29.28 -8.88
N GLY A 367 -3.08 29.23 -7.61
CA GLY A 367 -3.62 30.38 -6.87
C GLY A 367 -2.54 31.31 -6.33
N VAL A 368 -1.37 30.80 -5.95
CA VAL A 368 -0.26 31.57 -5.38
C VAL A 368 0.76 31.91 -6.46
N GLY A 369 0.83 33.16 -6.87
CA GLY A 369 1.63 33.62 -8.01
C GLY A 369 3.09 33.19 -7.99
N ILE A 370 3.76 33.23 -6.81
CA ILE A 370 5.17 32.83 -6.66
C ILE A 370 5.39 31.31 -6.85
N LEU A 371 4.34 30.49 -6.65
CA LEU A 371 4.42 29.05 -6.81
C LEU A 371 4.02 28.58 -8.23
N ARG A 372 3.33 29.43 -8.98
CA ARG A 372 2.83 29.10 -10.33
C ARG A 372 3.91 28.58 -11.30
N PRO A 373 5.17 29.09 -11.32
CA PRO A 373 6.20 28.54 -12.19
C PRO A 373 6.58 27.08 -11.92
N LEU A 374 6.28 26.57 -10.72
CA LEU A 374 6.54 25.17 -10.37
C LEU A 374 5.48 24.22 -10.95
N TYR A 375 4.28 24.72 -11.27
CA TYR A 375 3.22 23.91 -11.89
C TYR A 375 3.68 23.35 -13.24
N GLY A 376 3.39 22.08 -13.48
CA GLY A 376 3.83 21.37 -14.68
C GLY A 376 5.26 20.84 -14.62
N THR A 377 6.02 21.13 -13.55
CA THR A 377 7.35 20.56 -13.33
C THR A 377 7.29 19.29 -12.48
N THR A 378 8.34 18.48 -12.49
CA THR A 378 8.46 17.29 -11.61
C THR A 378 8.48 17.68 -10.13
N ALA A 379 8.89 18.92 -9.79
CA ALA A 379 8.97 19.38 -8.40
C ALA A 379 7.61 19.32 -7.68
N VAL A 380 6.50 19.63 -8.36
CA VAL A 380 5.14 19.54 -7.78
C VAL A 380 4.80 18.10 -7.41
N LEU A 381 5.15 17.15 -8.27
CA LEU A 381 4.94 15.72 -8.03
C LEU A 381 5.82 15.22 -6.86
N VAL A 382 7.06 15.69 -6.77
CA VAL A 382 7.96 15.40 -5.64
C VAL A 382 7.35 15.91 -4.34
N ILE A 383 6.86 17.15 -4.30
CA ILE A 383 6.21 17.73 -3.10
C ILE A 383 4.98 16.89 -2.71
N ALA A 384 4.14 16.52 -3.67
CA ALA A 384 2.98 15.67 -3.42
C ALA A 384 3.39 14.31 -2.85
N GLY A 385 4.44 13.67 -3.42
CA GLY A 385 4.96 12.39 -2.96
C GLY A 385 5.57 12.46 -1.55
N VAL A 386 6.32 13.53 -1.23
CA VAL A 386 6.89 13.77 0.10
C VAL A 386 5.79 13.95 1.14
N ILE A 387 4.78 14.77 0.85
CA ILE A 387 3.63 14.98 1.75
C ILE A 387 2.87 13.68 1.97
N ALA A 388 2.55 12.94 0.90
CA ALA A 388 1.85 11.65 1.00
C ALA A 388 2.64 10.59 1.79
N GLY A 389 3.97 10.61 1.71
CA GLY A 389 4.86 9.72 2.45
C GLY A 389 5.08 10.07 3.92
N MET A 390 4.69 11.29 4.35
CA MET A 390 4.95 11.82 5.69
C MET A 390 4.49 10.91 6.83
N PRO A 391 3.26 10.37 6.82
CA PRO A 391 2.75 9.59 7.95
C PRO A 391 3.60 8.36 8.25
N LEU A 392 3.97 7.60 7.22
CA LEU A 392 4.81 6.41 7.40
C LEU A 392 6.27 6.79 7.63
N GLY A 393 6.82 7.69 6.81
CA GLY A 393 8.23 8.05 6.85
C GLY A 393 8.64 8.69 8.18
N VAL A 394 7.89 9.68 8.66
CA VAL A 394 8.17 10.35 9.94
C VAL A 394 8.02 9.36 11.10
N GLN A 395 6.99 8.50 11.13
CA GLN A 395 6.78 7.59 12.24
C GLN A 395 7.82 6.46 12.30
N ILE A 396 8.26 5.93 11.16
CA ILE A 396 9.33 4.92 11.10
C ILE A 396 10.64 5.54 11.62
N ILE A 397 11.01 6.73 11.15
CA ILE A 397 12.24 7.40 11.59
C ILE A 397 12.14 7.80 13.06
N LYS A 398 10.99 8.32 13.51
CA LYS A 398 10.71 8.64 14.93
C LYS A 398 10.90 7.42 15.83
N SER A 399 10.35 6.27 15.43
CA SER A 399 10.51 5.01 16.17
C SER A 399 11.98 4.60 16.28
N GLY A 400 12.74 4.69 15.19
CA GLY A 400 14.19 4.42 15.20
C GLY A 400 14.97 5.38 16.08
N LEU A 401 14.67 6.69 16.02
CA LEU A 401 15.31 7.69 16.88
C LEU A 401 15.03 7.46 18.38
N MET A 402 13.85 6.99 18.71
CA MET A 402 13.49 6.68 20.11
C MET A 402 14.26 5.49 20.68
N GLN A 403 14.76 4.58 19.81
CA GLN A 403 15.58 3.44 20.20
C GLN A 403 17.06 3.82 20.38
N LEU A 404 17.52 4.91 19.78
CA LEU A 404 18.88 5.42 19.99
C LEU A 404 18.96 6.19 21.30
N GLY A 405 19.91 5.83 22.15
CA GLY A 405 20.23 6.61 23.36
C GLY A 405 20.66 8.03 23.02
N GLY A 406 20.28 9.02 23.83
CA GLY A 406 20.74 10.41 23.70
C GLY A 406 22.21 10.61 24.03
N GLU A 407 22.81 9.66 24.73
CA GLU A 407 24.19 9.70 25.25
C GLU A 407 25.26 9.97 24.18
N LEU A 408 25.08 9.39 22.98
CA LEU A 408 25.99 9.59 21.85
C LEU A 408 25.97 11.02 21.32
N GLU A 409 24.81 11.68 21.35
CA GLU A 409 24.66 13.07 20.94
C GLU A 409 25.24 14.01 22.02
N GLU A 410 25.02 13.68 23.29
CA GLU A 410 25.60 14.42 24.44
C GLU A 410 27.13 14.32 24.46
N ALA A 411 27.69 13.12 24.29
CA ALA A 411 29.13 12.92 24.19
C ALA A 411 29.75 13.72 23.03
N SER A 412 29.08 13.74 21.88
CA SER A 412 29.51 14.55 20.73
C SER A 412 29.52 16.05 21.03
N ARG A 413 28.52 16.55 21.75
CA ARG A 413 28.44 17.95 22.15
C ARG A 413 29.53 18.32 23.19
N ILE A 414 29.80 17.42 24.14
CA ILE A 414 30.89 17.58 25.12
C ILE A 414 32.25 17.64 24.41
N ALA A 415 32.42 16.85 23.32
CA ALA A 415 33.61 16.90 22.47
C ALA A 415 33.67 18.13 21.54
N GLY A 416 32.77 19.12 21.71
CA GLY A 416 32.76 20.39 20.97
C GLY A 416 32.15 20.33 19.57
N ALA A 417 31.49 19.24 19.19
CA ALA A 417 30.85 19.13 17.86
C ALA A 417 29.59 20.02 17.79
N SER A 418 29.44 20.71 16.64
CA SER A 418 28.22 21.46 16.36
C SER A 418 27.03 20.51 16.19
N TRP A 419 25.79 21.04 16.38
CA TRP A 419 24.56 20.26 16.14
C TRP A 419 24.55 19.62 14.78
N TRP A 420 24.93 20.34 13.73
CA TRP A 420 24.96 19.83 12.37
C TRP A 420 25.97 18.68 12.16
N ALA A 421 27.15 18.83 12.81
CA ALA A 421 28.18 17.77 12.77
C ALA A 421 27.68 16.49 13.47
N THR A 422 27.06 16.63 14.66
CA THR A 422 26.45 15.53 15.42
C THR A 422 25.32 14.84 14.59
N TYR A 423 24.39 15.62 14.06
CA TYR A 423 23.29 15.13 13.26
C TYR A 423 23.81 14.34 12.04
N ARG A 424 24.69 14.92 11.24
CA ARG A 424 25.20 14.30 10.01
C ARG A 424 26.11 13.10 10.26
N ARG A 425 27.01 13.18 11.24
CA ARG A 425 28.06 12.16 11.44
C ARG A 425 27.63 11.03 12.37
N ILE A 426 26.70 11.27 13.27
CA ILE A 426 26.24 10.29 14.26
C ILE A 426 24.82 9.85 13.94
N VAL A 427 23.84 10.76 14.01
CA VAL A 427 22.43 10.41 13.91
C VAL A 427 22.10 9.80 12.55
N LEU A 428 22.43 10.47 11.44
CA LEU A 428 22.15 9.95 10.10
C LEU A 428 22.88 8.63 9.81
N ARG A 429 24.11 8.45 10.32
CA ARG A 429 24.85 7.20 10.14
C ARG A 429 24.22 6.03 10.88
N LEU A 430 23.87 6.21 12.14
CA LEU A 430 23.23 5.17 12.94
C LEU A 430 21.82 4.85 12.42
N MET A 431 21.12 5.87 11.89
CA MET A 431 19.81 5.72 11.30
C MET A 431 19.82 5.27 9.84
N ALA A 432 20.99 5.10 9.23
CA ALA A 432 21.10 4.82 7.79
C ALA A 432 20.22 3.64 7.32
N PRO A 433 20.13 2.48 8.01
CA PRO A 433 19.24 1.41 7.59
C PRO A 433 17.76 1.82 7.58
N THR A 434 17.33 2.54 8.61
CA THR A 434 15.94 3.06 8.73
C THR A 434 15.65 4.11 7.66
N LEU A 435 16.59 5.01 7.40
CA LEU A 435 16.45 6.06 6.38
C LEU A 435 16.39 5.46 4.98
N LEU A 436 17.23 4.46 4.69
CA LEU A 436 17.18 3.71 3.43
C LEU A 436 15.84 3.00 3.27
N ALA A 437 15.33 2.35 4.31
CA ALA A 437 14.02 1.70 4.26
C ALA A 437 12.90 2.70 3.92
N VAL A 438 12.88 3.88 4.57
CA VAL A 438 11.91 4.95 4.28
C VAL A 438 12.10 5.48 2.86
N GLY A 439 13.33 5.73 2.44
CA GLY A 439 13.64 6.17 1.07
C GLY A 439 13.12 5.18 0.02
N MET A 440 13.28 3.88 0.26
CA MET A 440 12.81 2.85 -0.66
C MET A 440 11.28 2.74 -0.70
N ILE A 441 10.61 2.80 0.45
CA ILE A 441 9.14 2.82 0.50
C ILE A 441 8.60 4.01 -0.30
N THR A 442 9.20 5.19 -0.14
CA THR A 442 8.78 6.40 -0.87
C THR A 442 9.17 6.37 -2.34
N PHE A 443 10.33 5.81 -2.70
CA PHE A 443 10.72 5.57 -4.09
C PHE A 443 9.68 4.73 -4.82
N VAL A 444 9.35 3.55 -4.27
CA VAL A 444 8.33 2.66 -4.87
C VAL A 444 6.96 3.32 -4.86
N GLY A 445 6.61 4.00 -3.76
CA GLY A 445 5.37 4.76 -3.67
C GLY A 445 5.24 5.81 -4.78
N ALA A 446 6.27 6.60 -5.05
CA ALA A 446 6.28 7.62 -6.09
C ALA A 446 6.26 7.01 -7.50
N ALA A 447 6.98 5.90 -7.74
CA ALA A 447 7.02 5.27 -9.05
C ALA A 447 5.66 4.74 -9.53
N ARG A 448 4.79 4.29 -8.60
CA ARG A 448 3.52 3.63 -8.92
C ARG A 448 2.26 4.44 -8.62
N ASN A 449 2.39 5.61 -7.98
CA ASN A 449 1.24 6.37 -7.51
C ASN A 449 0.49 7.02 -8.69
N ILE A 450 -0.82 6.85 -8.71
CA ILE A 450 -1.72 7.51 -9.65
C ILE A 450 -2.52 8.59 -8.93
N GLY A 451 -3.16 8.27 -7.80
CA GLY A 451 -4.11 9.14 -7.12
C GLY A 451 -3.57 10.52 -6.76
N ASN A 452 -2.35 10.61 -6.22
CA ASN A 452 -1.76 11.90 -5.84
C ASN A 452 -1.33 12.74 -7.05
N PHE A 453 -1.07 12.12 -8.19
CA PHE A 453 -0.49 12.76 -9.36
C PHE A 453 -1.50 13.08 -10.46
N ALA A 454 -2.67 12.44 -10.42
CA ALA A 454 -3.66 12.49 -11.51
C ALA A 454 -4.05 13.93 -11.93
N LEU A 455 -4.13 14.86 -10.98
CA LEU A 455 -4.50 16.26 -11.24
C LEU A 455 -3.28 17.21 -11.39
N LEU A 456 -2.08 16.75 -11.07
CA LEU A 456 -0.85 17.55 -11.11
C LEU A 456 0.00 17.26 -12.35
N THR A 457 -0.32 16.19 -13.06
CA THR A 457 0.44 15.71 -14.21
C THR A 457 0.08 16.51 -15.45
N THR A 458 1.10 16.87 -16.19
CA THR A 458 1.04 17.50 -17.53
C THR A 458 1.80 16.63 -18.54
N SER A 459 1.77 16.98 -19.81
CA SER A 459 2.56 16.27 -20.85
C SER A 459 4.08 16.30 -20.56
N ALA A 460 4.58 17.35 -19.91
CA ALA A 460 6.00 17.53 -19.62
C ALA A 460 6.53 16.66 -18.48
N ASN A 461 5.74 16.49 -17.41
CA ASN A 461 6.16 15.78 -16.18
C ASN A 461 5.48 14.42 -15.99
N ARG A 462 4.88 13.85 -17.03
CA ARG A 462 4.07 12.62 -16.97
C ARG A 462 4.91 11.41 -16.54
N PRO A 463 4.59 10.74 -15.41
CA PRO A 463 5.22 9.50 -15.02
C PRO A 463 4.57 8.28 -15.69
N LEU A 464 5.22 7.11 -15.64
CA LEU A 464 4.71 5.85 -16.21
C LEU A 464 3.35 5.45 -15.64
N SER A 465 3.09 5.70 -14.36
CA SER A 465 1.81 5.38 -13.75
C SER A 465 0.64 6.14 -14.39
N MET A 466 0.87 7.38 -14.82
CA MET A 466 -0.13 8.17 -15.55
C MET A 466 -0.22 7.76 -17.01
N LEU A 467 0.90 7.44 -17.66
CA LEU A 467 0.91 6.90 -19.04
C LEU A 467 0.12 5.57 -19.11
N GLN A 468 0.28 4.71 -18.11
CA GLN A 468 -0.48 3.46 -17.99
C GLN A 468 -1.99 3.72 -17.93
N LEU A 469 -2.44 4.69 -17.11
CA LEU A 469 -3.84 5.09 -17.01
C LEU A 469 -4.36 5.63 -18.35
N ASP A 470 -3.56 6.43 -19.05
CA ASP A 470 -3.92 6.97 -20.37
C ASP A 470 -4.09 5.86 -21.41
N TYR A 471 -3.20 4.86 -21.43
CA TYR A 471 -3.33 3.72 -22.35
C TYR A 471 -4.61 2.92 -22.09
N VAL A 472 -4.97 2.68 -20.83
CA VAL A 472 -6.25 2.02 -20.50
C VAL A 472 -7.45 2.88 -20.92
N ALA A 473 -7.41 4.19 -20.70
CA ALA A 473 -8.47 5.11 -21.13
C ALA A 473 -8.65 5.13 -22.67
N GLN A 474 -7.55 4.91 -23.41
CA GLN A 474 -7.53 4.76 -24.86
C GLN A 474 -7.84 3.33 -25.33
N ARG A 475 -8.13 2.38 -24.44
CA ARG A 475 -8.34 0.95 -24.70
C ARG A 475 -7.12 0.22 -25.29
N LYS A 476 -5.93 0.73 -25.07
CA LYS A 476 -4.66 0.11 -25.41
C LYS A 476 -4.17 -0.74 -24.25
N PHE A 477 -4.88 -1.84 -23.98
CA PHE A 477 -4.61 -2.69 -22.83
C PHE A 477 -3.28 -3.43 -22.92
N GLU A 478 -2.86 -3.79 -24.12
CA GLU A 478 -1.61 -4.50 -24.41
C GLU A 478 -0.40 -3.64 -24.00
N GLU A 479 -0.38 -2.38 -24.45
CA GLU A 479 0.68 -1.43 -24.08
C GLU A 479 0.60 -1.05 -22.59
N ALA A 480 -0.62 -0.90 -22.06
CA ALA A 480 -0.82 -0.60 -20.64
C ALA A 480 -0.22 -1.68 -19.74
N VAL A 481 -0.32 -2.96 -20.11
CA VAL A 481 0.22 -4.08 -19.35
C VAL A 481 1.75 -4.14 -19.45
N VAL A 482 2.34 -3.79 -20.60
CA VAL A 482 3.81 -3.66 -20.73
C VAL A 482 4.33 -2.59 -19.77
N VAL A 483 3.72 -1.40 -19.76
CA VAL A 483 4.07 -0.33 -18.81
C VAL A 483 3.86 -0.77 -17.36
N ALA A 484 2.76 -1.50 -17.08
CA ALA A 484 2.48 -2.08 -15.77
C ALA A 484 3.60 -3.01 -15.29
N CYS A 485 4.08 -3.90 -16.16
CA CYS A 485 5.19 -4.79 -15.87
C CYS A 485 6.49 -4.02 -15.61
N ILE A 486 6.77 -2.97 -16.38
CA ILE A 486 7.96 -2.15 -16.16
C ILE A 486 7.90 -1.45 -14.80
N ILE A 487 6.75 -0.87 -14.40
CA ILE A 487 6.56 -0.28 -13.07
C ILE A 487 6.71 -1.35 -11.98
N MET A 488 6.18 -2.55 -12.21
CA MET A 488 6.33 -3.68 -11.28
C MET A 488 7.81 -4.07 -11.12
N PHE A 489 8.58 -4.18 -12.20
CA PHE A 489 10.02 -4.47 -12.14
C PHE A 489 10.80 -3.38 -11.42
N VAL A 490 10.52 -2.10 -11.70
CA VAL A 490 11.14 -0.97 -10.99
C VAL A 490 10.84 -1.04 -9.49
N SER A 491 9.59 -1.36 -9.13
CA SER A 491 9.17 -1.49 -7.73
C SER A 491 9.82 -2.66 -7.02
N LEU A 492 9.87 -3.84 -7.66
CA LEU A 492 10.50 -5.04 -7.09
C LEU A 492 12.03 -4.91 -7.01
N ALA A 493 12.66 -4.31 -8.02
CA ALA A 493 14.09 -4.02 -7.99
C ALA A 493 14.42 -3.06 -6.84
N GLY A 494 13.62 -2.02 -6.66
CA GLY A 494 13.71 -1.13 -5.51
C GLY A 494 13.61 -1.90 -4.19
N ALA A 495 12.59 -2.73 -4.01
CA ALA A 495 12.42 -3.55 -2.81
C ALA A 495 13.61 -4.51 -2.56
N LEU A 496 14.15 -5.11 -3.61
CA LEU A 496 15.31 -6.01 -3.51
C LEU A 496 16.56 -5.24 -3.08
N VAL A 497 16.80 -4.07 -3.67
CA VAL A 497 17.94 -3.19 -3.29
C VAL A 497 17.82 -2.79 -1.83
N ALA A 498 16.63 -2.40 -1.35
CA ALA A 498 16.39 -2.08 0.05
C ALA A 498 16.76 -3.26 0.97
N ARG A 499 16.32 -4.46 0.60
CA ARG A 499 16.64 -5.68 1.36
C ARG A 499 18.14 -5.96 1.40
N LEU A 500 18.83 -5.85 0.28
CA LEU A 500 20.28 -6.10 0.20
C LEU A 500 21.09 -5.09 1.02
N LEU A 501 20.68 -3.83 1.03
CA LEU A 501 21.31 -2.76 1.82
C LEU A 501 20.96 -2.88 3.31
N GLY A 502 19.72 -3.24 3.66
CA GLY A 502 19.27 -3.42 5.03
C GLY A 502 19.84 -4.69 5.71
N LEU A 503 20.04 -5.78 4.97
CA LEU A 503 20.60 -7.02 5.51
C LEU A 503 22.08 -6.91 5.87
N ARG A 504 22.84 -6.01 5.24
CA ARG A 504 24.25 -5.75 5.60
C ARG A 504 24.42 -4.99 6.92
N GLY A 505 23.35 -4.34 7.42
CA GLY A 505 23.36 -3.66 8.72
C GLY A 505 22.90 -4.50 9.91
N GLY A 506 22.32 -5.70 9.67
CA GLY A 506 21.73 -6.54 10.71
C GLY A 506 22.57 -7.75 11.17
N ASN A 507 23.77 -7.94 10.60
CA ASN A 507 24.69 -9.02 11.02
C ASN A 507 25.85 -8.48 11.88
N VAL A 508 25.52 -7.72 12.92
CA VAL A 508 26.47 -7.44 14.01
C VAL A 508 25.81 -7.82 15.31
N GLY A 509 26.14 -9.05 15.77
CA GLY A 509 25.83 -9.56 17.09
C GLY A 509 24.91 -10.77 17.06
#